data_2464062a4a603efc2ebd9dfcd128abc4
#
_entry.id   2464062a4a603efc2ebd9dfcd128abc4
#
_cell.length_a   1.000
_cell.length_b   1.000
_cell.length_c   1.000
_cell.angle_alpha   90.00
_cell.angle_beta   90.00
_cell.angle_gamma   90.00
#
_symmetry.space_group_name_H-M   'P 1'
#
loop_
_entity.id
_entity.type
_entity.pdbx_description
1 polymer ?
#
loop_
_entity_poly.entity_id
_entity_poly.type
_entity_poly.pdbx_seq_one_letter_code
_entity_poly.pdbx_strand_id
1 'polypeptide(L)'
;KIGRSIAVFHGTPESVFSDLFKVNKGDFIAYSGTTGGSQGPHTHFEIRDTKTDKVLNPLLFHMPISDNIPPDILRLAVYDRTKSTYEQTPQVISLKKAGSKYSVPSELLRVGSDKISFGINAVDHFNGTLNPNGIYCAEIMMDNKPVSQFVLNNIGYDETRYINAQVDLPYKSRGGPTLQQVSPLPGAMKVAYDVFNGTGIIELKDTGVHNIDIEVQ
;
A
#
# COMPACT_ATOMS: atom_id res chain seq x y z
N LYS A 1 -30.73 -9.54 -20.46
CA LYS A 1 -29.44 -9.46 -21.19
C LYS A 1 -28.37 -9.98 -20.27
N ILE A 2 -27.78 -11.09 -20.65
CA ILE A 2 -26.77 -11.79 -19.85
C ILE A 2 -25.43 -11.09 -20.13
N GLY A 3 -24.87 -10.39 -19.14
CA GLY A 3 -23.49 -9.92 -19.21
C GLY A 3 -22.57 -11.15 -19.28
N ARG A 4 -21.79 -11.26 -20.32
CA ARG A 4 -20.77 -12.30 -20.42
C ARG A 4 -19.47 -11.76 -19.91
N SER A 5 -18.91 -12.44 -18.90
CA SER A 5 -17.50 -12.28 -18.53
C SER A 5 -16.66 -12.70 -19.74
N ILE A 6 -15.71 -11.88 -20.09
CA ILE A 6 -14.89 -12.14 -21.25
C ILE A 6 -13.49 -12.51 -20.83
N ALA A 7 -13.13 -13.63 -21.42
CA ALA A 7 -11.79 -14.10 -21.66
C ALA A 7 -10.73 -13.75 -20.62
N VAL A 8 -10.45 -14.69 -19.79
CA VAL A 8 -9.19 -14.77 -19.08
C VAL A 8 -8.10 -15.15 -20.08
N PHE A 9 -7.24 -14.19 -20.44
CA PHE A 9 -6.07 -14.50 -21.24
C PHE A 9 -4.95 -14.95 -20.30
N HIS A 10 -4.66 -16.22 -20.25
CA HIS A 10 -3.44 -16.73 -19.64
C HIS A 10 -2.32 -16.65 -20.68
N GLY A 11 -1.57 -15.57 -20.65
CA GLY A 11 -0.39 -15.42 -21.49
C GLY A 11 0.79 -16.19 -20.90
N THR A 12 1.04 -17.39 -21.36
CA THR A 12 2.40 -17.96 -21.35
C THR A 12 2.96 -17.81 -22.77
N PRO A 13 4.28 -17.70 -22.96
CA PRO A 13 4.90 -17.65 -24.30
C PRO A 13 4.52 -18.85 -25.18
N GLU A 14 3.98 -19.89 -24.61
CA GLU A 14 3.62 -21.16 -25.25
C GLU A 14 2.11 -21.43 -25.22
N SER A 15 1.27 -20.48 -24.77
CA SER A 15 -0.14 -20.79 -24.62
C SER A 15 -0.87 -20.81 -25.96
N VAL A 16 -1.50 -21.92 -26.24
CA VAL A 16 -2.40 -22.18 -27.38
C VAL A 16 -3.54 -21.16 -27.48
N PHE A 17 -3.80 -20.42 -26.40
CA PHE A 17 -4.88 -19.44 -26.33
C PHE A 17 -4.54 -18.08 -26.95
N SER A 18 -3.26 -17.73 -27.12
CA SER A 18 -2.86 -16.45 -27.72
C SER A 18 -3.29 -16.33 -29.19
N ASP A 19 -3.46 -17.45 -29.88
CA ASP A 19 -3.84 -17.47 -31.27
C ASP A 19 -5.37 -17.50 -31.51
N LEU A 20 -6.13 -17.87 -30.49
CA LEU A 20 -7.59 -17.92 -30.56
C LEU A 20 -8.29 -16.56 -30.42
N PHE A 21 -7.64 -15.60 -29.79
CA PHE A 21 -8.23 -14.30 -29.45
C PHE A 21 -7.30 -13.14 -29.79
N LYS A 22 -6.80 -13.14 -31.04
CA LYS A 22 -5.99 -12.01 -31.53
C LYS A 22 -6.87 -10.78 -31.65
N VAL A 23 -6.47 -9.70 -31.03
CA VAL A 23 -7.09 -8.39 -31.13
C VAL A 23 -6.02 -7.32 -31.38
N ASN A 24 -6.37 -6.30 -32.17
CA ASN A 24 -5.54 -5.15 -32.42
C ASN A 24 -6.03 -3.97 -31.57
N LYS A 25 -5.17 -2.99 -31.40
CA LYS A 25 -5.57 -1.73 -30.75
C LYS A 25 -6.72 -1.09 -31.54
N GLY A 26 -7.85 -0.86 -30.85
CA GLY A 26 -9.06 -0.27 -31.42
C GLY A 26 -10.15 -1.28 -31.81
N ASP A 27 -9.86 -2.58 -31.76
CA ASP A 27 -10.87 -3.60 -31.98
C ASP A 27 -11.95 -3.57 -30.91
N PHE A 28 -13.20 -3.73 -31.30
CA PHE A 28 -14.30 -3.90 -30.36
C PHE A 28 -14.22 -5.28 -29.71
N ILE A 29 -14.11 -5.34 -28.41
CA ILE A 29 -14.03 -6.60 -27.65
C ILE A 29 -15.29 -6.90 -26.85
N ALA A 30 -15.92 -5.89 -26.25
CA ALA A 30 -17.11 -6.05 -25.42
C ALA A 30 -17.78 -4.73 -25.07
N TYR A 31 -19.00 -4.82 -24.52
CA TYR A 31 -19.65 -3.73 -23.80
C TYR A 31 -19.30 -3.82 -22.33
N SER A 32 -18.97 -2.67 -21.70
CA SER A 32 -18.80 -2.65 -20.27
C SER A 32 -20.14 -2.87 -19.56
N GLY A 33 -20.10 -3.55 -18.42
CA GLY A 33 -21.30 -3.92 -17.67
C GLY A 33 -21.08 -3.85 -16.17
N THR A 34 -22.11 -4.23 -15.42
CA THR A 34 -22.15 -4.20 -13.94
C THR A 34 -22.21 -5.60 -13.34
N THR A 35 -21.68 -6.60 -14.03
CA THR A 35 -21.65 -7.99 -13.52
C THR A 35 -20.73 -8.08 -12.30
N GLY A 36 -21.23 -8.71 -11.22
CA GLY A 36 -20.52 -8.79 -9.94
C GLY A 36 -20.89 -7.66 -8.98
N GLY A 37 -20.09 -7.46 -7.94
CA GLY A 37 -20.30 -6.44 -6.90
C GLY A 37 -19.84 -5.05 -7.33
N SER A 38 -20.47 -4.46 -8.34
CA SER A 38 -20.08 -3.18 -8.94
C SER A 38 -21.14 -2.11 -8.74
N GLN A 39 -20.70 -0.87 -8.51
CA GLN A 39 -21.58 0.30 -8.43
C GLN A 39 -21.91 0.92 -9.79
N GLY A 40 -21.28 0.47 -10.87
CA GLY A 40 -21.50 0.97 -12.21
C GLY A 40 -20.73 0.19 -13.27
N PRO A 41 -20.99 0.44 -14.57
CA PRO A 41 -20.27 -0.20 -15.65
C PRO A 41 -18.76 0.10 -15.57
N HIS A 42 -17.94 -0.94 -15.56
CA HIS A 42 -16.48 -0.83 -15.53
C HIS A 42 -15.82 -1.98 -16.26
N THR A 43 -14.54 -1.81 -16.58
CA THR A 43 -13.68 -2.86 -17.10
C THR A 43 -12.72 -3.27 -15.98
N HIS A 44 -12.71 -4.55 -15.64
CA HIS A 44 -11.72 -5.13 -14.75
C HIS A 44 -10.53 -5.63 -15.57
N PHE A 45 -9.32 -5.26 -15.16
CA PHE A 45 -8.08 -5.66 -15.80
C PHE A 45 -7.06 -6.09 -14.76
N GLU A 46 -6.42 -7.23 -14.97
CA GLU A 46 -5.36 -7.75 -14.11
C GLU A 46 -4.19 -8.26 -14.95
N ILE A 47 -2.98 -8.08 -14.42
CA ILE A 47 -1.78 -8.79 -14.88
C ILE A 47 -1.46 -9.81 -13.79
N ARG A 48 -1.20 -11.04 -14.19
CA ARG A 48 -0.90 -12.13 -13.25
C ARG A 48 0.42 -12.79 -13.58
N ASP A 49 1.12 -13.21 -12.55
CA ASP A 49 2.26 -14.11 -12.66
C ASP A 49 1.77 -15.49 -13.07
N THR A 50 2.33 -16.04 -14.15
CA THR A 50 1.86 -17.31 -14.73
C THR A 50 2.24 -18.54 -13.90
N LYS A 51 3.17 -18.42 -12.96
CA LYS A 51 3.63 -19.54 -12.11
C LYS A 51 2.90 -19.54 -10.76
N THR A 52 2.69 -18.37 -10.19
CA THR A 52 2.13 -18.20 -8.84
C THR A 52 0.67 -17.80 -8.85
N ASP A 53 0.13 -17.40 -10.00
CA ASP A 53 -1.22 -16.81 -10.18
C ASP A 53 -1.48 -15.53 -9.34
N LYS A 54 -0.41 -14.93 -8.78
CA LYS A 54 -0.54 -13.67 -8.04
C LYS A 54 -0.85 -12.53 -8.99
N VAL A 55 -1.73 -11.64 -8.56
CA VAL A 55 -2.00 -10.38 -9.24
C VAL A 55 -0.81 -9.47 -9.05
N LEU A 56 -0.30 -8.93 -10.15
CA LEU A 56 0.83 -8.01 -10.18
C LEU A 56 0.33 -6.56 -10.26
N ASN A 57 1.08 -5.62 -9.69
CA ASN A 57 0.75 -4.22 -9.85
C ASN A 57 0.90 -3.79 -11.34
N PRO A 58 -0.20 -3.40 -12.01
CA PRO A 58 -0.16 -3.08 -13.44
C PRO A 58 0.75 -1.91 -13.79
N LEU A 59 0.97 -0.98 -12.86
CA LEU A 59 1.82 0.21 -13.07
C LEU A 59 3.28 -0.16 -13.30
N LEU A 60 3.74 -1.32 -12.83
CA LEU A 60 5.09 -1.84 -13.08
C LEU A 60 5.31 -2.25 -14.55
N PHE A 61 4.24 -2.33 -15.35
CA PHE A 61 4.27 -2.76 -16.77
C PHE A 61 4.06 -1.61 -17.76
N HIS A 62 4.46 -0.40 -17.38
CA HIS A 62 4.37 0.79 -18.23
C HIS A 62 2.97 1.04 -18.79
N MET A 63 1.95 0.83 -17.97
CA MET A 63 0.58 1.21 -18.34
C MET A 63 0.57 2.70 -18.71
N PRO A 64 -0.17 3.10 -19.77
CA PRO A 64 -0.22 4.49 -20.23
C PRO A 64 -1.09 5.35 -19.29
N ILE A 65 -0.80 5.29 -18.00
CA ILE A 65 -1.43 6.08 -16.95
C ILE A 65 -0.39 7.10 -16.51
N SER A 66 -0.73 8.37 -16.65
CA SER A 66 0.14 9.44 -16.17
C SER A 66 -0.04 9.60 -14.67
N ASP A 67 1.07 9.50 -13.96
CA ASP A 67 1.14 9.73 -12.52
C ASP A 67 2.41 10.51 -12.18
N ASN A 68 2.21 11.82 -11.94
CA ASN A 68 3.26 12.76 -11.56
C ASN A 68 2.90 13.50 -10.27
N ILE A 69 1.85 13.03 -9.58
CA ILE A 69 1.36 13.65 -8.35
C ILE A 69 1.94 12.85 -7.18
N PRO A 70 2.81 13.43 -6.35
CA PRO A 70 3.30 12.72 -5.18
C PRO A 70 2.17 12.56 -4.15
N PRO A 71 2.18 11.45 -3.37
CA PRO A 71 1.20 11.22 -2.32
C PRO A 71 1.13 12.36 -1.30
N ASP A 72 -0.07 12.68 -0.85
CA ASP A 72 -0.28 13.59 0.29
C ASP A 72 -0.23 12.82 1.60
N ILE A 73 0.73 13.18 2.48
CA ILE A 73 0.92 12.57 3.79
C ILE A 73 0.32 13.51 4.85
N LEU A 74 -0.84 13.14 5.35
CA LEU A 74 -1.62 14.01 6.23
C LEU A 74 -1.23 13.88 7.71
N ARG A 75 -0.95 12.65 8.16
CA ARG A 75 -0.66 12.35 9.57
C ARG A 75 0.37 11.25 9.71
N LEU A 76 1.13 11.35 10.79
CA LEU A 76 2.01 10.32 11.31
C LEU A 76 1.41 9.75 12.59
N ALA A 77 1.41 8.44 12.73
CA ALA A 77 1.04 7.74 13.95
C ALA A 77 2.27 7.05 14.53
N VAL A 78 2.44 7.11 15.85
CA VAL A 78 3.49 6.42 16.58
C VAL A 78 2.87 5.38 17.49
N TYR A 79 3.36 4.16 17.38
CA TYR A 79 2.93 3.01 18.18
C TYR A 79 4.04 2.58 19.13
N ASP A 80 3.67 2.37 20.37
CA ASP A 80 4.53 1.76 21.40
C ASP A 80 4.53 0.24 21.18
N ARG A 81 5.64 -0.31 20.75
CA ARG A 81 5.76 -1.74 20.43
C ARG A 81 6.10 -2.61 21.65
N THR A 82 6.20 -2.02 22.84
CA THR A 82 6.23 -2.75 24.11
C THR A 82 4.83 -3.13 24.58
N LYS A 83 3.79 -2.55 23.96
CA LYS A 83 2.37 -2.81 24.23
C LYS A 83 1.71 -3.51 23.03
N SER A 84 0.50 -4.03 23.27
CA SER A 84 -0.32 -4.57 22.20
C SER A 84 -0.64 -3.48 21.17
N THR A 85 -0.28 -3.71 19.90
CA THR A 85 -0.63 -2.82 18.80
C THR A 85 -2.12 -2.88 18.44
N TYR A 86 -2.81 -3.93 18.88
CA TYR A 86 -4.24 -4.13 18.60
C TYR A 86 -5.15 -3.39 19.57
N GLU A 87 -4.65 -3.04 20.76
CA GLU A 87 -5.45 -2.46 21.86
C GLU A 87 -5.10 -1.01 22.16
N GLN A 88 -3.92 -0.55 21.71
CA GLN A 88 -3.50 0.82 21.97
C GLN A 88 -4.17 1.84 21.06
N THR A 89 -4.22 3.08 21.53
CA THR A 89 -4.48 4.25 20.69
C THR A 89 -3.13 4.88 20.37
N PRO A 90 -2.74 4.99 19.08
CA PRO A 90 -1.45 5.58 18.73
C PRO A 90 -1.43 7.08 19.02
N GLN A 91 -0.22 7.62 19.20
CA GLN A 91 -0.02 9.06 19.16
C GLN A 91 -0.09 9.53 17.71
N VAL A 92 -1.12 10.31 17.36
CA VAL A 92 -1.32 10.80 15.99
C VAL A 92 -0.94 12.27 15.91
N ILE A 93 -0.14 12.61 14.91
CA ILE A 93 0.46 13.92 14.70
C ILE A 93 0.11 14.40 13.29
N SER A 94 -0.48 15.59 13.17
CA SER A 94 -0.66 16.25 11.87
C SER A 94 0.69 16.78 11.40
N LEU A 95 1.00 16.55 10.13
CA LEU A 95 2.27 16.96 9.54
C LEU A 95 2.19 18.34 8.90
N LYS A 96 3.33 19.03 8.84
CA LYS A 96 3.51 20.26 8.07
C LYS A 96 4.13 19.92 6.73
N LYS A 97 3.49 20.35 5.64
CA LYS A 97 4.00 20.20 4.26
C LYS A 97 4.90 21.39 3.91
N ALA A 98 6.05 21.10 3.34
CA ALA A 98 7.00 22.08 2.81
C ALA A 98 7.54 21.56 1.46
N GLY A 99 6.95 21.97 0.35
CA GLY A 99 7.22 21.41 -0.98
C GLY A 99 6.81 19.94 -1.04
N SER A 100 7.74 19.05 -1.37
CA SER A 100 7.54 17.58 -1.39
C SER A 100 7.85 16.91 -0.05
N LYS A 101 8.26 17.67 0.97
CA LYS A 101 8.62 17.13 2.29
C LYS A 101 7.56 17.42 3.32
N TYR A 102 7.50 16.53 4.31
CA TYR A 102 6.60 16.63 5.45
C TYR A 102 7.43 16.54 6.73
N SER A 103 7.03 17.26 7.76
CA SER A 103 7.70 17.23 9.06
C SER A 103 6.70 17.30 10.19
N VAL A 104 7.11 16.83 11.37
CA VAL A 104 6.36 17.05 12.60
C VAL A 104 6.38 18.55 12.97
N PRO A 105 5.32 19.09 13.63
CA PRO A 105 5.24 20.50 13.98
C PRO A 105 6.35 20.98 14.94
N SER A 106 6.78 20.08 15.81
CA SER A 106 7.95 20.28 16.70
C SER A 106 9.20 19.76 16.01
N GLU A 107 10.34 20.40 16.23
CA GLU A 107 11.61 19.91 15.65
C GLU A 107 11.98 18.51 16.11
N LEU A 108 11.50 18.10 17.29
CA LEU A 108 11.73 16.79 17.88
C LEU A 108 10.42 16.12 18.28
N LEU A 109 10.31 14.85 17.94
CA LEU A 109 9.25 13.97 18.42
C LEU A 109 9.78 13.20 19.65
N ARG A 110 9.17 13.44 20.80
CA ARG A 110 9.48 12.70 22.03
C ARG A 110 8.64 11.45 22.11
N VAL A 111 9.27 10.32 22.29
CA VAL A 111 8.60 9.02 22.45
C VAL A 111 8.89 8.47 23.85
N GLY A 112 7.91 7.83 24.46
CA GLY A 112 8.02 7.27 25.81
C GLY A 112 8.37 5.77 25.85
N SER A 113 8.84 5.22 24.72
CA SER A 113 9.14 3.80 24.57
C SER A 113 10.44 3.61 23.79
N ASP A 114 11.18 2.58 24.15
CA ASP A 114 12.40 2.15 23.46
C ASP A 114 12.12 1.31 22.20
N LYS A 115 10.87 0.86 22.01
CA LYS A 115 10.42 0.12 20.83
C LYS A 115 9.23 0.79 20.20
N ILE A 116 9.39 1.27 18.98
CA ILE A 116 8.35 2.00 18.29
C ILE A 116 8.18 1.52 16.84
N SER A 117 7.01 1.78 16.30
CA SER A 117 6.75 1.71 14.87
C SER A 117 5.86 2.87 14.43
N PHE A 118 5.76 3.05 13.13
CA PHE A 118 4.99 4.13 12.55
C PHE A 118 3.84 3.63 11.69
N GLY A 119 2.78 4.42 11.68
CA GLY A 119 1.73 4.36 10.69
C GLY A 119 1.57 5.73 10.05
N ILE A 120 1.08 5.75 8.85
CA ILE A 120 0.82 6.97 8.09
C ILE A 120 -0.62 7.04 7.63
N ASN A 121 -1.17 8.25 7.60
CA ASN A 121 -2.38 8.55 6.86
C ASN A 121 -1.95 9.27 5.60
N ALA A 122 -1.92 8.55 4.49
CA ALA A 122 -1.54 9.07 3.20
C ALA A 122 -2.62 8.76 2.16
N VAL A 123 -2.70 9.56 1.13
CA VAL A 123 -3.58 9.40 -0.02
C VAL A 123 -2.85 9.80 -1.27
N ASP A 124 -3.07 9.04 -2.32
CA ASP A 124 -2.48 9.27 -3.63
C ASP A 124 -3.57 9.55 -4.68
N HIS A 125 -3.21 10.17 -5.80
CA HIS A 125 -4.11 10.50 -6.90
C HIS A 125 -3.38 10.40 -8.23
N PHE A 126 -4.01 9.79 -9.22
CA PHE A 126 -3.51 9.88 -10.60
C PHE A 126 -3.85 11.22 -11.24
N ASN A 127 -3.06 11.63 -12.23
CA ASN A 127 -3.32 12.83 -13.01
C ASN A 127 -4.72 12.78 -13.63
N GLY A 128 -5.45 13.89 -13.50
CA GLY A 128 -6.77 14.05 -14.11
C GLY A 128 -7.93 13.35 -13.40
N THR A 129 -7.71 12.79 -12.21
CA THR A 129 -8.77 12.21 -11.38
C THR A 129 -8.69 12.72 -9.93
N LEU A 130 -9.86 12.81 -9.29
CA LEU A 130 -9.97 13.10 -7.85
C LEU A 130 -10.20 11.83 -7.02
N ASN A 131 -10.20 10.66 -7.63
CA ASN A 131 -10.36 9.41 -6.91
C ASN A 131 -9.15 9.16 -6.01
N PRO A 132 -9.36 8.99 -4.70
CA PRO A 132 -8.26 8.70 -3.79
C PRO A 132 -7.79 7.25 -3.99
N ASN A 133 -6.49 7.09 -4.12
CA ASN A 133 -5.81 5.80 -4.17
C ASN A 133 -5.03 5.54 -2.88
N GLY A 134 -4.70 4.28 -2.63
CA GLY A 134 -3.70 3.91 -1.64
C GLY A 134 -2.28 4.19 -2.16
N ILE A 135 -1.34 4.23 -1.25
CA ILE A 135 0.09 4.33 -1.58
C ILE A 135 0.63 2.99 -2.09
N TYR A 136 1.61 3.07 -2.96
CA TYR A 136 2.31 1.91 -3.50
C TYR A 136 3.36 1.37 -2.53
N CYS A 137 4.15 2.28 -1.95
CA CYS A 137 5.29 1.94 -1.12
C CYS A 137 5.45 2.93 0.04
N ALA A 138 5.92 2.43 1.17
CA ALA A 138 6.44 3.26 2.27
C ALA A 138 7.63 2.56 2.92
N GLU A 139 8.78 3.23 2.95
CA GLU A 139 10.00 2.74 3.55
C GLU A 139 10.37 3.56 4.79
N ILE A 140 10.78 2.90 5.86
CA ILE A 140 11.33 3.56 7.07
C ILE A 140 12.84 3.34 7.12
N MET A 141 13.55 4.44 7.31
CA MET A 141 14.98 4.45 7.62
C MET A 141 15.21 5.09 9.00
N MET A 142 16.15 4.57 9.75
CA MET A 142 16.68 5.16 10.97
C MET A 142 18.18 5.40 10.83
N ASP A 143 18.63 6.64 10.97
CA ASP A 143 20.04 7.03 10.82
C ASP A 143 20.64 6.51 9.49
N ASN A 144 19.90 6.68 8.39
CA ASN A 144 20.22 6.20 7.04
C ASN A 144 20.32 4.67 6.90
N LYS A 145 19.76 3.89 7.82
CA LYS A 145 19.70 2.42 7.72
C LYS A 145 18.24 1.98 7.55
N PRO A 146 17.94 1.12 6.56
CA PRO A 146 16.60 0.64 6.34
C PRO A 146 16.14 -0.25 7.50
N VAL A 147 14.89 -0.05 7.91
CA VAL A 147 14.24 -0.80 9.00
C VAL A 147 13.20 -1.75 8.44
N SER A 148 12.24 -1.21 7.70
CA SER A 148 11.19 -1.97 7.03
C SER A 148 10.63 -1.18 5.85
N GLN A 149 10.08 -1.92 4.89
CA GLN A 149 9.39 -1.37 3.75
C GLN A 149 8.05 -2.08 3.60
N PHE A 150 7.01 -1.32 3.35
CA PHE A 150 5.77 -1.81 2.79
C PHE A 150 5.79 -1.56 1.28
N VAL A 151 5.48 -2.57 0.47
CA VAL A 151 5.45 -2.44 -1.00
C VAL A 151 4.42 -3.38 -1.63
N LEU A 152 3.58 -2.83 -2.52
CA LEU A 152 2.52 -3.58 -3.24
C LEU A 152 2.94 -3.91 -4.66
N ASN A 153 3.90 -4.82 -4.83
CA ASN A 153 4.31 -5.35 -6.13
C ASN A 153 3.34 -6.41 -6.66
N ASN A 154 2.88 -7.25 -5.79
CA ASN A 154 1.96 -8.35 -6.09
C ASN A 154 1.17 -8.77 -4.87
N ILE A 155 0.06 -9.51 -5.12
CA ILE A 155 -0.74 -10.11 -4.05
C ILE A 155 -1.51 -11.33 -4.60
N GLY A 156 -1.56 -12.41 -3.80
CA GLY A 156 -2.44 -13.53 -4.05
C GLY A 156 -3.86 -13.25 -3.54
N TYR A 157 -4.87 -13.82 -4.19
CA TYR A 157 -6.26 -13.71 -3.71
C TYR A 157 -6.45 -14.31 -2.32
N ASP A 158 -5.74 -15.37 -2.00
CA ASP A 158 -5.69 -16.00 -0.67
C ASP A 158 -4.96 -15.15 0.37
N GLU A 159 -4.08 -14.24 -0.08
CA GLU A 159 -3.30 -13.32 0.76
C GLU A 159 -4.05 -12.00 1.05
N THR A 160 -5.07 -11.65 0.28
CA THR A 160 -5.76 -10.34 0.35
C THR A 160 -6.25 -10.01 1.76
N ARG A 161 -6.71 -11.00 2.52
CA ARG A 161 -7.14 -10.83 3.91
C ARG A 161 -6.03 -10.34 4.85
N TYR A 162 -4.77 -10.66 4.55
CA TYR A 162 -3.61 -10.29 5.39
C TYR A 162 -3.19 -8.84 5.18
N ILE A 163 -3.52 -8.24 4.03
CA ILE A 163 -3.31 -6.80 3.80
C ILE A 163 -4.18 -5.95 4.73
N ASN A 164 -5.32 -6.44 5.16
CA ASN A 164 -6.15 -5.72 6.13
C ASN A 164 -5.44 -5.50 7.47
N ALA A 165 -4.48 -6.36 7.84
CA ALA A 165 -3.65 -6.16 9.04
C ALA A 165 -2.74 -4.90 8.94
N GLN A 166 -2.53 -4.36 7.74
CA GLN A 166 -1.79 -3.15 7.50
C GLN A 166 -2.53 -1.91 7.98
N VAL A 167 -3.85 -1.93 7.98
CA VAL A 167 -4.69 -0.81 8.42
C VAL A 167 -5.00 -0.97 9.90
N ASP A 168 -4.86 0.11 10.67
CA ASP A 168 -5.34 0.15 12.06
C ASP A 168 -6.88 0.22 12.07
N LEU A 169 -7.50 -0.94 11.92
CA LEU A 169 -8.96 -1.07 11.90
C LEU A 169 -9.61 -0.69 13.24
N PRO A 170 -9.06 -1.03 14.41
CA PRO A 170 -9.59 -0.58 15.69
C PRO A 170 -9.62 0.94 15.82
N TYR A 171 -8.58 1.64 15.39
CA TYR A 171 -8.54 3.11 15.42
C TYR A 171 -9.55 3.71 14.43
N LYS A 172 -9.59 3.17 13.20
CA LYS A 172 -10.55 3.60 12.17
C LYS A 172 -12.00 3.40 12.60
N SER A 173 -12.34 2.27 13.22
CA SER A 173 -13.70 1.97 13.68
C SER A 173 -14.19 2.91 14.77
N ARG A 174 -13.29 3.53 15.52
CA ARG A 174 -13.59 4.58 16.52
C ARG A 174 -13.68 5.99 15.92
N GLY A 175 -13.71 6.12 14.59
CA GLY A 175 -13.82 7.40 13.89
C GLY A 175 -12.48 8.07 13.58
N GLY A 176 -11.37 7.39 13.81
CA GLY A 176 -10.05 7.85 13.42
C GLY A 176 -9.82 7.76 11.89
N PRO A 177 -8.82 8.49 11.35
CA PRO A 177 -8.42 8.34 9.97
C PRO A 177 -7.88 6.94 9.68
N THR A 178 -7.85 6.58 8.40
CA THR A 178 -7.18 5.35 7.98
C THR A 178 -5.68 5.50 8.20
N LEU A 179 -5.14 4.76 9.14
CA LEU A 179 -3.70 4.68 9.40
C LEU A 179 -3.17 3.38 8.80
N GLN A 180 -2.17 3.50 7.95
CA GLN A 180 -1.48 2.38 7.34
C GLN A 180 -0.18 2.12 8.08
N GLN A 181 0.00 0.91 8.59
CA GLN A 181 1.21 0.49 9.27
C GLN A 181 2.37 0.40 8.28
N VAL A 182 3.50 0.99 8.59
CA VAL A 182 4.71 0.88 7.76
C VAL A 182 5.61 -0.28 8.21
N SER A 183 5.35 -0.83 9.40
CA SER A 183 6.01 -2.01 9.94
C SER A 183 5.01 -3.16 10.09
N PRO A 184 5.43 -4.42 9.90
CA PRO A 184 4.53 -5.55 10.07
C PRO A 184 4.05 -5.67 11.52
N LEU A 185 2.80 -6.11 11.70
CA LEU A 185 2.24 -6.40 12.99
C LEU A 185 2.78 -7.72 13.54
N PRO A 186 2.85 -7.90 14.87
CA PRO A 186 3.24 -9.17 15.48
C PRO A 186 2.33 -10.31 15.03
N GLY A 187 2.91 -11.41 14.58
CA GLY A 187 2.15 -12.59 14.13
C GLY A 187 1.43 -12.46 12.79
N ALA A 188 1.44 -11.28 12.16
CA ALA A 188 0.86 -11.11 10.82
C ALA A 188 1.77 -11.72 9.74
N MET A 189 1.16 -12.25 8.67
CA MET A 189 1.90 -12.62 7.47
C MET A 189 2.47 -11.37 6.81
N LYS A 190 3.75 -11.43 6.44
CA LYS A 190 4.48 -10.31 5.83
C LYS A 190 4.26 -10.25 4.31
N VAL A 191 3.01 -10.27 3.86
CA VAL A 191 2.66 -10.38 2.44
C VAL A 191 3.21 -9.22 1.59
N ALA A 192 3.25 -8.02 2.18
CA ALA A 192 3.69 -6.80 1.48
C ALA A 192 4.81 -6.08 2.24
N TYR A 193 5.55 -6.79 3.09
CA TYR A 193 6.60 -6.19 3.90
C TYR A 193 7.96 -6.84 3.69
N ASP A 194 8.95 -6.01 3.42
CA ASP A 194 10.35 -6.34 3.55
C ASP A 194 10.87 -5.83 4.90
N VAL A 195 11.65 -6.65 5.59
CA VAL A 195 12.19 -6.35 6.92
C VAL A 195 13.70 -6.46 6.89
N PHE A 196 14.39 -5.37 7.16
CA PHE A 196 15.84 -5.27 7.00
C PHE A 196 16.61 -5.46 8.31
N ASN A 197 16.00 -5.13 9.45
CA ASN A 197 16.62 -5.24 10.78
C ASN A 197 16.16 -6.47 11.59
N GLY A 198 15.48 -7.42 10.94
CA GLY A 198 14.96 -8.64 11.55
C GLY A 198 13.59 -8.51 12.19
N THR A 199 13.24 -7.37 12.76
CA THR A 199 11.95 -7.14 13.47
C THR A 199 11.00 -6.25 12.70
N GLY A 200 11.51 -5.33 11.88
CA GLY A 200 10.74 -4.30 11.18
C GLY A 200 10.25 -3.17 12.08
N ILE A 201 10.72 -3.10 13.32
CA ILE A 201 10.44 -2.02 14.26
C ILE A 201 11.71 -1.25 14.61
N ILE A 202 11.57 -0.04 15.12
CA ILE A 202 12.68 0.76 15.60
C ILE A 202 12.92 0.40 17.06
N GLU A 203 14.17 0.03 17.38
CA GLU A 203 14.65 -0.18 18.74
C GLU A 203 15.64 0.92 19.09
N LEU A 204 15.22 1.83 19.99
CA LEU A 204 16.04 2.91 20.51
C LEU A 204 16.93 2.36 21.62
N LYS A 205 18.23 2.34 21.40
CA LYS A 205 19.20 1.76 22.34
C LYS A 205 19.76 2.78 23.34
N ASP A 206 19.45 4.03 23.11
CA ASP A 206 19.89 5.15 23.94
C ASP A 206 18.82 6.26 23.98
N THR A 207 19.09 7.33 24.69
CA THR A 207 18.21 8.49 24.83
C THR A 207 18.60 9.65 23.90
N GLY A 208 19.42 9.38 22.89
CA GLY A 208 19.87 10.35 21.91
C GLY A 208 18.79 10.77 20.93
N VAL A 209 19.18 11.64 20.02
CA VAL A 209 18.34 12.05 18.91
C VAL A 209 18.69 11.20 17.69
N HIS A 210 17.69 10.56 17.13
CA HIS A 210 17.81 9.76 15.91
C HIS A 210 17.05 10.41 14.76
N ASN A 211 17.58 10.28 13.56
CA ASN A 211 16.89 10.71 12.36
C ASN A 211 16.02 9.58 11.83
N ILE A 212 14.73 9.86 11.65
CA ILE A 212 13.78 8.92 11.07
C ILE A 212 13.25 9.51 9.78
N ASP A 213 13.52 8.83 8.68
CA ASP A 213 12.98 9.17 7.37
C ASP A 213 11.92 8.14 6.97
N ILE A 214 10.80 8.61 6.47
CA ILE A 214 9.74 7.77 5.87
C ILE A 214 9.52 8.26 4.45
N GLU A 215 9.93 7.46 3.49
CA GLU A 215 9.72 7.72 2.07
C GLU A 215 8.43 7.03 1.62
N VAL A 216 7.59 7.76 0.88
CA VAL A 216 6.27 7.28 0.42
C VAL A 216 6.14 7.49 -1.08
N GLN A 217 5.65 6.46 -1.76
CA GLN A 217 5.37 6.44 -3.21
C GLN A 217 3.98 5.87 -3.49
#